data_37aa0dde2dd3e3e629423973a3a7c2de
#
_entry.id   37aa0dde2dd3e3e629423973a3a7c2de
#
_cell.length_a   1.000
_cell.length_b   1.000
_cell.length_c   1.000
_cell.angle_alpha   90.00
_cell.angle_beta   90.00
_cell.angle_gamma   90.00
#
_symmetry.space_group_name_H-M   'P 1'
#
loop_
_entity.id
_entity.type
_entity.pdbx_description
1 polymer ?
#
loop_
_entity_poly.entity_id
_entity_poly.type
_entity_poly.pdbx_seq_one_letter_code
_entity_poly.pdbx_strand_id
1 'polypeptide(L)' 'MDIKVLGPGCPKCHTLEKNTREAVKELGLEAEVNKVTDVNEIAGYGVFITPGLVVDGEVKLAGKVATKNQIKKILSE' A
#
# COMPACT_ATOMS: atom_id res chain seq x y z
N MET A 1 12.41 -5.19 -0.76
CA MET A 1 11.12 -4.77 -1.38
C MET A 1 10.65 -3.49 -0.73
N ASP A 2 10.37 -2.50 -1.51
CA ASP A 2 9.91 -1.20 -1.03
C ASP A 2 8.40 -1.08 -1.26
N ILE A 3 7.65 -0.96 -0.17
CA ILE A 3 6.19 -0.89 -0.21
C ILE A 3 5.75 0.45 0.37
N LYS A 4 4.90 1.16 -0.35
CA LYS A 4 4.36 2.43 0.11
C LYS A 4 2.84 2.39 0.12
N VAL A 5 2.26 2.86 1.22
CA VAL A 5 0.82 3.02 1.36
C VAL A 5 0.51 4.50 1.21
N LEU A 6 -0.21 4.83 0.15
CA LEU A 6 -0.53 6.21 -0.20
C LEU A 6 -1.85 6.62 0.41
N GLY A 7 -1.85 7.67 1.21
CA GLY A 7 -3.08 8.19 1.78
C GLY A 7 -2.83 9.22 2.87
N PRO A 8 -3.71 10.23 2.98
CA PRO A 8 -3.53 11.33 3.94
C PRO A 8 -3.89 10.98 5.38
N GLY A 9 -4.12 9.71 5.71
CA GLY A 9 -4.40 9.27 7.07
C GLY A 9 -5.86 8.97 7.36
N CYS A 10 -6.67 8.75 6.32
CA CYS A 10 -8.08 8.38 6.51
C CYS A 10 -8.20 6.95 7.10
N PRO A 11 -9.38 6.58 7.66
CA PRO A 11 -9.56 5.23 8.22
C PRO A 11 -9.25 4.11 7.23
N LYS A 12 -9.63 4.29 5.96
CA LYS A 12 -9.34 3.30 4.91
C LYS A 12 -7.83 3.18 4.67
N CYS A 13 -7.10 4.28 4.77
CA CYS A 13 -5.65 4.28 4.62
C CYS A 13 -4.99 3.48 5.74
N HIS A 14 -5.45 3.64 6.97
CA HIS A 14 -4.96 2.87 8.11
C HIS A 14 -5.26 1.39 7.96
N THR A 15 -6.44 1.05 7.49
CA THR A 15 -6.83 -0.34 7.26
C THR A 15 -5.94 -0.99 6.22
N LEU A 16 -5.67 -0.30 5.11
CA LEU A 16 -4.78 -0.81 4.07
C LEU A 16 -3.36 -1.00 4.59
N GLU A 17 -2.87 -0.04 5.37
CA GLU A 17 -1.54 -0.14 5.97
C GLU A 17 -1.44 -1.36 6.87
N LYS A 18 -2.43 -1.55 7.75
CA LYS A 18 -2.47 -2.70 8.65
C LYS A 18 -2.46 -4.01 7.89
N ASN A 19 -3.33 -4.13 6.88
CA ASN A 19 -3.42 -5.33 6.05
C ASN A 19 -2.11 -5.60 5.32
N THR A 20 -1.45 -4.55 4.84
CA THR A 20 -0.17 -4.66 4.14
C THR A 20 0.92 -5.17 5.07
N ARG A 21 1.02 -4.61 6.29
CA ARG A 21 2.02 -5.04 7.27
C ARG A 21 1.79 -6.49 7.69
N GLU A 22 0.55 -6.89 7.87
CA GLU A 22 0.21 -8.27 8.21
C GLU A 22 0.57 -9.23 7.07
N ALA A 23 0.29 -8.85 5.82
CA ALA A 23 0.62 -9.66 4.66
C ALA A 23 2.14 -9.87 4.55
N VAL A 24 2.92 -8.81 4.71
CA VAL A 24 4.39 -8.87 4.68
C VAL A 24 4.91 -9.81 5.76
N LYS A 25 4.36 -9.70 6.96
CA LYS A 25 4.77 -10.53 8.09
C LYS A 25 4.47 -12.00 7.85
N GLU A 26 3.27 -12.30 7.35
CA GLU A 26 2.86 -13.69 7.11
C GLU A 26 3.65 -14.35 5.98
N LEU A 27 4.04 -13.56 4.97
CA LEU A 27 4.86 -14.06 3.87
C LEU A 27 6.34 -14.16 4.24
N GLY A 28 6.74 -13.61 5.39
CA GLY A 28 8.13 -13.59 5.81
C GLY A 28 9.03 -12.78 4.90
N LEU A 29 8.50 -11.73 4.26
CA LEU A 29 9.25 -10.89 3.33
C LEU A 29 10.10 -9.87 4.08
N GLU A 30 11.29 -9.63 3.57
CA GLU A 30 12.09 -8.49 3.97
C GLU A 30 11.62 -7.29 3.17
N ALA A 31 10.61 -6.60 3.69
CA ALA A 31 10.01 -5.46 3.02
C ALA A 31 9.88 -4.30 3.98
N GLU A 32 10.10 -3.11 3.47
CA GLU A 32 9.90 -1.88 4.22
C GLU A 32 8.56 -1.29 3.82
N VAL A 33 7.68 -1.10 4.80
CA VAL A 33 6.34 -0.53 4.57
C VAL A 33 6.33 0.90 5.10
N ASN A 34 6.20 1.86 4.21
CA ASN A 34 6.17 3.27 4.56
C ASN A 34 4.85 3.91 4.14
N LYS A 35 4.44 4.93 4.88
CA LYS A 35 3.26 5.72 4.51
C LYS A 35 3.68 6.95 3.73
N VAL A 36 2.92 7.28 2.69
CA VAL A 36 3.06 8.53 1.94
C VAL A 36 1.78 9.31 2.16
N THR A 37 1.87 10.41 2.89
CA THR A 37 0.72 11.22 3.29
C THR A 37 0.62 12.53 2.52
N ASP A 38 1.68 12.94 1.83
CA ASP A 38 1.72 14.17 1.05
C ASP A 38 0.92 14.00 -0.24
N VAL A 39 -0.14 14.80 -0.40
CA VAL A 39 -1.01 14.70 -1.58
C VAL A 39 -0.26 14.96 -2.89
N ASN A 40 0.77 15.79 -2.88
CA ASN A 40 1.56 16.05 -4.09
C ASN A 40 2.38 14.82 -4.48
N GLU A 41 2.95 14.12 -3.50
CA GLU A 41 3.67 12.88 -3.77
C GLU A 41 2.72 11.80 -4.27
N ILE A 42 1.55 11.68 -3.65
CA ILE A 42 0.53 10.72 -4.06
C ILE A 42 0.11 10.97 -5.51
N ALA A 43 -0.14 12.22 -5.86
CA ALA A 43 -0.49 12.60 -7.23
C ALA A 43 0.67 12.30 -8.19
N GLY A 44 1.91 12.42 -7.73
CA GLY A 44 3.08 12.09 -8.53
C GLY A 44 3.16 10.62 -8.96
N TYR A 45 2.51 9.72 -8.22
CA TYR A 45 2.37 8.33 -8.63
C TYR A 45 1.21 8.11 -9.61
N GLY A 46 0.44 9.15 -9.92
CA GLY A 46 -0.76 9.03 -10.76
C GLY A 46 -1.97 8.56 -9.99
N VAL A 47 -1.93 8.59 -8.66
CA VAL A 47 -3.03 8.15 -7.80
C VAL A 47 -3.82 9.37 -7.33
N PHE A 48 -5.07 9.45 -7.73
CA PHE A 48 -5.95 10.57 -7.38
C PHE A 48 -7.08 10.16 -6.43
N ILE A 49 -7.23 8.87 -6.20
CA ILE A 49 -8.21 8.31 -5.27
C ILE A 49 -7.43 7.45 -4.27
N THR A 50 -7.51 7.78 -2.98
CA THR A 50 -6.82 7.04 -1.92
C THR A 50 -7.76 6.05 -1.23
N PRO A 51 -7.23 5.01 -0.62
CA PRO A 51 -5.82 4.69 -0.46
C PRO A 51 -5.22 4.00 -1.69
N GLY A 52 -3.90 4.02 -1.79
CA GLY A 52 -3.17 3.34 -2.85
C GLY A 52 -2.04 2.49 -2.30
N LEU A 53 -1.60 1.52 -3.08
CA LEU A 53 -0.48 0.65 -2.73
C LEU A 53 0.54 0.65 -3.84
N VAL A 54 1.78 0.94 -3.49
CA VAL A 54 2.92 0.96 -4.42
C VAL A 54 3.94 -0.09 -3.96
N VAL A 55 4.37 -0.93 -4.88
CA VAL A 55 5.39 -1.95 -4.62
C VAL A 55 6.53 -1.75 -5.60
N ASP A 56 7.71 -1.47 -5.06
CA ASP A 56 8.93 -1.21 -5.84
C ASP A 56 8.73 -0.18 -6.96
N GLY A 57 8.02 0.90 -6.62
CA GLY A 57 7.77 2.00 -7.56
C GLY A 57 6.59 1.78 -8.50
N GLU A 58 5.94 0.63 -8.44
CA GLU A 58 4.80 0.31 -9.30
C GLU A 58 3.50 0.37 -8.52
N VAL A 59 2.52 1.13 -9.01
CA VAL A 59 1.21 1.25 -8.38
C VAL A 59 0.41 -0.04 -8.61
N LYS A 60 0.11 -0.73 -7.53
CA LYS A 60 -0.67 -1.98 -7.57
C LYS A 60 -2.14 -1.79 -7.28
N LEU A 61 -2.47 -0.80 -6.44
CA LEU A 61 -3.85 -0.48 -6.05
C LEU A 61 -4.03 1.02 -6.01
N ALA A 62 -5.21 1.48 -6.40
CA ALA A 62 -5.60 2.89 -6.27
C ALA A 62 -7.09 2.98 -5.96
N GLY A 63 -7.43 3.68 -4.88
CA GLY A 63 -8.80 3.91 -4.49
C GLY A 63 -9.52 2.69 -3.91
N LYS A 64 -8.77 1.70 -3.42
CA LYS A 64 -9.34 0.45 -2.94
C LYS A 64 -8.60 -0.05 -1.71
N VAL A 65 -9.35 -0.58 -0.75
CA VAL A 65 -8.79 -1.28 0.39
C VAL A 65 -8.77 -2.77 0.08
N ALA A 66 -7.57 -3.32 -0.07
CA ALA A 66 -7.41 -4.75 -0.30
C ALA A 66 -7.37 -5.50 1.04
N THR A 67 -7.89 -6.72 1.05
CA THR A 67 -7.76 -7.60 2.21
C THR A 67 -6.32 -8.08 2.30
N LYS A 68 -5.96 -8.61 3.47
CA LYS A 68 -4.64 -9.20 3.69
C LYS A 68 -4.33 -10.27 2.63
N ASN A 69 -5.29 -11.14 2.34
CA ASN A 69 -5.11 -12.21 1.36
C ASN A 69 -4.88 -11.66 -0.05
N GLN A 70 -5.61 -10.62 -0.42
CA GLN A 70 -5.41 -9.97 -1.71
C GLN A 70 -4.02 -9.36 -1.83
N ILE A 71 -3.56 -8.71 -0.75
CA ILE A 71 -2.22 -8.13 -0.71
C ILE A 71 -1.15 -9.21 -0.79
N LYS A 72 -1.33 -10.32 -0.07
CA LYS A 72 -0.41 -11.46 -0.13
C LYS A 72 -0.26 -11.97 -1.55
N LYS A 73 -1.36 -12.05 -2.29
CA LYS A 73 -1.34 -12.47 -3.68
C LYS A 73 -0.56 -11.47 -4.55
N ILE A 74 -0.78 -10.18 -4.35
CA ILE A 74 -0.07 -9.13 -5.08
C ILE A 74 1.44 -9.22 -4.83
N LEU A 75 1.84 -9.41 -3.58
CA LEU A 75 3.24 -9.47 -3.19
C LEU A 75 3.93 -10.77 -3.62
N SER A 76 3.16 -11.79 -3.93
CA SER A 76 3.68 -13.09 -4.36
C SER A 76 3.86 -13.19 -5.88
N GLU A 77 3.42 -12.19 -6.61
CA GLU A 77 3.56 -12.16 -8.08
C GLU A 77 4.97 -11.81 -8.52
#